data_2f67614421a3c89f904a878580e3c907
#
_entry.id   2f67614421a3c89f904a878580e3c907
#
_cell.length_a   1.000
_cell.length_b   1.000
_cell.length_c   1.000
_cell.angle_alpha   90.00
_cell.angle_beta   90.00
_cell.angle_gamma   90.00
#
_symmetry.space_group_name_H-M   'P 1'
#
loop_
_entity.id
_entity.type
_entity.pdbx_description
1 polymer ?
#
loop_
_entity_poly.entity_id
_entity_poly.type
_entity_poly.pdbx_seq_one_letter_code
_entity_poly.pdbx_strand_id
1 'polypeptide(L)'
;VIPGVQPDHGETVIEVLNKMLGQQQALAYDDPRGRLVIGGIGTTRAHTALVLGKNVISCDTEKSIRERFSTYQVSGQRAGNDDDFGAATTTALRAKTTDASIGRYRPMAVQQTGQSTGASCIARAEFEARQRAARTDEATYTVWGWRQGDGSLWQPNQRVIVFDPICGFNNRELLISEVSFTKDNNGTLTELRVGPPDAYLPEPEESSRKRAKKRKVKEDPF
;
A
#
# COMPACT_ATOMS: atom_id res chain seq x y z
N VAL A 1 -10.20 -1.50 18.32
CA VAL A 1 -11.40 -2.30 18.00
C VAL A 1 -11.75 -1.99 16.56
N ILE A 2 -11.73 -2.99 15.68
CA ILE A 2 -12.16 -2.87 14.29
C ILE A 2 -13.69 -2.72 14.28
N PRO A 3 -14.27 -1.72 13.62
CA PRO A 3 -15.73 -1.63 13.49
C PRO A 3 -16.25 -2.86 12.77
N GLY A 4 -17.45 -3.30 13.10
CA GLY A 4 -18.09 -4.44 12.47
C GLY A 4 -18.20 -4.21 10.95
N VAL A 5 -17.72 -5.16 10.18
CA VAL A 5 -17.87 -5.20 8.72
C VAL A 5 -18.96 -6.21 8.42
N GLN A 6 -19.94 -5.83 7.63
CA GLN A 6 -20.97 -6.76 7.17
C GLN A 6 -20.51 -7.36 5.83
N PRO A 7 -20.38 -8.68 5.74
CA PRO A 7 -20.06 -9.33 4.47
C PRO A 7 -21.21 -9.18 3.47
N ASP A 8 -20.86 -8.98 2.21
CA ASP A 8 -21.82 -9.06 1.11
C ASP A 8 -22.00 -10.50 0.62
N HIS A 9 -23.14 -10.79 0.01
CA HIS A 9 -23.39 -12.12 -0.52
C HIS A 9 -22.38 -12.48 -1.62
N GLY A 10 -21.68 -13.61 -1.46
CA GLY A 10 -20.67 -14.10 -2.40
C GLY A 10 -19.25 -13.66 -2.13
N GLU A 11 -19.00 -12.86 -1.09
CA GLU A 11 -17.64 -12.50 -0.69
C GLU A 11 -16.88 -13.65 -0.07
N THR A 12 -15.62 -13.77 -0.42
CA THR A 12 -14.69 -14.70 0.20
C THR A 12 -14.18 -14.16 1.53
N VAL A 13 -13.70 -15.06 2.40
CA VAL A 13 -13.12 -14.67 3.71
C VAL A 13 -11.98 -13.66 3.55
N ILE A 14 -11.15 -13.82 2.51
CA ILE A 14 -10.02 -12.90 2.27
C ILE A 14 -10.48 -11.51 1.85
N GLU A 15 -11.56 -11.39 1.09
CA GLU A 15 -12.13 -10.10 0.71
C GLU A 15 -12.68 -9.36 1.92
N VAL A 16 -13.41 -10.05 2.80
CA VAL A 16 -13.91 -9.48 4.06
C VAL A 16 -12.75 -9.05 4.96
N LEU A 17 -11.70 -9.88 5.08
CA LEU A 17 -10.49 -9.53 5.81
C LEU A 17 -9.83 -8.29 5.23
N ASN A 18 -9.68 -8.19 3.91
CA ASN A 18 -9.08 -7.04 3.26
C ASN A 18 -9.89 -5.75 3.47
N LYS A 19 -11.23 -5.82 3.46
CA LYS A 19 -12.09 -4.69 3.84
C LYS A 19 -11.82 -4.23 5.29
N MET A 20 -11.69 -5.18 6.22
CA MET A 20 -11.38 -4.85 7.62
C MET A 20 -9.99 -4.23 7.78
N LEU A 21 -9.01 -4.76 7.07
CA LEU A 21 -7.61 -4.33 7.12
C LEU A 21 -7.41 -2.97 6.46
N GLY A 22 -8.11 -2.68 5.36
CA GLY A 22 -8.10 -1.37 4.69
C GLY A 22 -8.48 -0.23 5.65
N GLN A 23 -9.46 -0.44 6.54
CA GLN A 23 -9.86 0.55 7.54
C GLN A 23 -8.77 0.88 8.57
N GLN A 24 -7.79 0.00 8.76
CA GLN A 24 -6.70 0.16 9.72
C GLN A 24 -5.34 0.34 9.03
N GLN A 25 -5.31 0.40 7.70
CA GLN A 25 -4.09 0.39 6.89
C GLN A 25 -3.14 -0.76 7.29
N ALA A 26 -3.72 -1.93 7.57
CA ALA A 26 -3.01 -3.13 7.94
C ALA A 26 -2.92 -4.08 6.74
N LEU A 27 -1.90 -4.92 6.74
CA LEU A 27 -1.64 -5.96 5.75
C LEU A 27 -1.90 -7.34 6.36
N ALA A 28 -2.36 -8.29 5.55
CA ALA A 28 -2.39 -9.69 5.89
C ALA A 28 -1.38 -10.44 5.02
N TYR A 29 -0.56 -11.26 5.62
CA TYR A 29 0.38 -12.14 4.95
C TYR A 29 0.59 -13.43 5.76
N ASP A 30 1.20 -14.43 5.18
CA ASP A 30 1.54 -15.67 5.86
C ASP A 30 2.98 -15.67 6.36
N ASP A 31 3.22 -16.33 7.48
CA ASP A 31 4.56 -16.59 7.98
C ASP A 31 5.12 -17.93 7.40
N PRO A 32 6.41 -18.19 7.56
CA PRO A 32 6.99 -19.45 7.07
C PRO A 32 6.40 -20.73 7.68
N ARG A 33 5.54 -20.62 8.67
CA ARG A 33 4.79 -21.73 9.29
C ARG A 33 3.35 -21.83 8.81
N GLY A 34 2.96 -21.00 7.82
CA GLY A 34 1.60 -20.95 7.29
C GLY A 34 0.58 -20.31 8.21
N ARG A 35 1.02 -19.47 9.16
CA ARG A 35 0.11 -18.73 10.05
C ARG A 35 -0.21 -17.37 9.45
N LEU A 36 -1.47 -16.98 9.50
CA LEU A 36 -1.89 -15.64 9.14
C LEU A 36 -1.31 -14.61 10.11
N VAL A 37 -0.58 -13.66 9.57
CA VAL A 37 -0.04 -12.51 10.29
C VAL A 37 -0.79 -11.26 9.83
N ILE A 38 -1.29 -10.49 10.79
CA ILE A 38 -1.92 -9.20 10.55
C ILE A 38 -1.05 -8.12 11.19
N GLY A 39 -0.60 -7.16 10.39
CA GLY A 39 0.26 -6.09 10.86
C GLY A 39 0.34 -4.93 9.88
N GLY A 40 1.00 -3.86 10.28
CA GLY A 40 1.36 -2.77 9.37
C GLY A 40 2.56 -3.12 8.49
N ILE A 41 2.97 -2.15 7.67
CA ILE A 41 4.24 -2.25 6.94
C ILE A 41 5.39 -2.43 7.94
N GLY A 42 6.20 -3.44 7.70
CA GLY A 42 7.30 -3.80 8.57
C GLY A 42 8.34 -2.68 8.68
N THR A 43 8.90 -2.56 9.89
CA THR A 43 10.00 -1.65 10.21
C THR A 43 11.30 -2.41 10.45
N THR A 44 11.23 -3.74 10.57
CA THR A 44 12.40 -4.60 10.78
C THR A 44 13.24 -4.63 9.51
N ARG A 45 14.54 -4.44 9.65
CA ARG A 45 15.47 -4.53 8.54
C ARG A 45 16.02 -5.94 8.39
N ALA A 46 16.20 -6.35 7.14
CA ALA A 46 17.00 -7.51 6.80
C ALA A 46 18.49 -7.26 7.16
N HIS A 47 19.15 -8.26 7.69
CA HIS A 47 20.57 -8.16 8.08
C HIS A 47 21.51 -8.07 6.87
N THR A 48 21.06 -8.55 5.72
CA THR A 48 21.84 -8.56 4.49
C THR A 48 21.23 -7.62 3.46
N ALA A 49 22.05 -6.69 2.94
CA ALA A 49 21.66 -5.85 1.82
C ALA A 49 21.74 -6.63 0.50
N LEU A 50 20.91 -6.24 -0.47
CA LEU A 50 21.00 -6.71 -1.86
C LEU A 50 22.00 -5.84 -2.61
N VAL A 51 23.12 -6.43 -3.03
CA VAL A 51 24.21 -5.69 -3.68
C VAL A 51 24.59 -6.38 -4.99
N LEU A 52 24.39 -5.65 -6.09
CA LEU A 52 24.79 -6.11 -7.41
C LEU A 52 26.30 -6.44 -7.44
N GLY A 53 26.63 -7.62 -7.97
CA GLY A 53 28.01 -8.11 -8.03
C GLY A 53 28.53 -8.74 -6.74
N LYS A 54 27.72 -8.84 -5.67
CA LYS A 54 28.07 -9.57 -4.44
C LYS A 54 27.18 -10.78 -4.21
N ASN A 55 25.90 -10.56 -3.89
CA ASN A 55 24.96 -11.62 -3.54
C ASN A 55 23.76 -11.70 -4.49
N VAL A 56 23.60 -10.73 -5.37
CA VAL A 56 22.57 -10.73 -6.40
C VAL A 56 23.06 -11.50 -7.62
N ILE A 57 22.29 -12.50 -8.06
CA ILE A 57 22.52 -13.28 -9.27
C ILE A 57 21.90 -12.59 -10.46
N SER A 58 20.63 -12.22 -10.33
CA SER A 58 19.86 -11.55 -11.35
C SER A 58 18.85 -10.56 -10.75
N CYS A 59 18.51 -9.57 -11.53
CA CYS A 59 17.43 -8.63 -11.24
C CYS A 59 16.50 -8.59 -12.44
N ASP A 60 15.22 -8.76 -12.18
CA ASP A 60 14.16 -8.52 -13.14
C ASP A 60 13.31 -7.32 -12.68
N THR A 61 13.22 -6.30 -13.52
CA THR A 61 12.47 -5.07 -13.22
C THR A 61 11.80 -4.54 -14.45
N GLU A 62 10.53 -4.21 -14.33
CA GLU A 62 9.77 -3.52 -15.35
C GLU A 62 9.37 -2.14 -14.86
N LYS A 63 10.02 -1.09 -15.40
CA LYS A 63 9.65 0.29 -15.10
C LYS A 63 8.62 0.79 -16.10
N SER A 64 7.36 0.74 -15.70
CA SER A 64 6.24 1.18 -16.55
C SER A 64 5.52 2.39 -15.97
N ILE A 65 5.40 3.45 -16.77
CA ILE A 65 4.57 4.62 -16.43
C ILE A 65 3.11 4.45 -16.85
N ARG A 66 2.72 3.26 -17.30
CA ARG A 66 1.39 2.97 -17.85
C ARG A 66 0.27 3.29 -16.85
N GLU A 67 0.49 3.02 -15.59
CA GLU A 67 -0.47 3.25 -14.51
C GLU A 67 -0.27 4.59 -13.78
N ARG A 68 0.65 5.46 -14.27
CA ARG A 68 0.88 6.80 -13.70
C ARG A 68 0.17 7.87 -14.48
N PHE A 69 -0.33 8.86 -13.77
CA PHE A 69 -1.10 9.97 -14.31
C PHE A 69 -0.51 11.30 -13.84
N SER A 70 -0.60 12.34 -14.69
CA SER A 70 -0.09 13.67 -14.35
C SER A 70 -0.93 14.38 -13.29
N THR A 71 -2.19 13.97 -13.17
CA THR A 71 -3.15 14.59 -12.28
C THR A 71 -4.12 13.54 -11.76
N TYR A 72 -4.32 13.52 -10.46
CA TYR A 72 -5.31 12.70 -9.77
C TYR A 72 -6.40 13.61 -9.21
N GLN A 73 -7.61 13.44 -9.69
CA GLN A 73 -8.78 14.19 -9.23
C GLN A 73 -9.69 13.24 -8.48
N VAL A 74 -9.91 13.51 -7.20
CA VAL A 74 -10.82 12.71 -6.38
C VAL A 74 -12.06 13.53 -6.11
N SER A 75 -13.21 12.94 -6.38
CA SER A 75 -14.53 13.47 -6.02
C SER A 75 -15.18 12.57 -4.98
N GLY A 76 -15.76 13.15 -3.98
CA GLY A 76 -16.51 12.46 -2.94
C GLY A 76 -17.95 12.93 -2.88
N GLN A 77 -18.75 12.21 -2.10
CA GLN A 77 -20.13 12.61 -1.77
C GLN A 77 -20.42 12.30 -0.30
N ARG A 78 -21.36 13.00 0.28
CA ARG A 78 -21.86 12.73 1.61
C ARG A 78 -23.38 12.94 1.67
N ALA A 79 -24.03 12.29 2.61
CA ALA A 79 -25.42 12.57 2.87
C ALA A 79 -25.59 14.04 3.30
N GLY A 80 -26.57 14.71 2.75
CA GLY A 80 -26.98 16.06 3.19
C GLY A 80 -27.62 16.03 4.58
N ASN A 81 -27.66 17.19 5.20
CA ASN A 81 -28.44 17.47 6.40
C ASN A 81 -29.16 18.80 6.21
N ASP A 82 -29.89 19.27 7.21
CA ASP A 82 -30.69 20.49 7.10
C ASP A 82 -29.86 21.77 6.83
N ASP A 83 -28.58 21.76 7.22
CA ASP A 83 -27.64 22.88 7.04
C ASP A 83 -26.77 22.74 5.78
N ASP A 84 -26.49 21.49 5.35
CA ASP A 84 -25.58 21.15 4.26
C ASP A 84 -26.29 20.30 3.20
N PHE A 85 -26.67 20.88 2.07
CA PHE A 85 -27.31 20.19 0.94
C PHE A 85 -26.80 20.69 -0.42
N GLY A 86 -27.14 19.98 -1.48
CA GLY A 86 -26.79 20.38 -2.84
C GLY A 86 -25.30 20.38 -3.12
N ALA A 87 -24.74 21.50 -3.58
CA ALA A 87 -23.33 21.62 -3.98
C ALA A 87 -22.35 21.35 -2.83
N ALA A 88 -22.72 21.64 -1.58
CA ALA A 88 -21.87 21.40 -0.41
C ALA A 88 -21.63 19.89 -0.13
N THR A 89 -22.57 19.04 -0.58
CA THR A 89 -22.48 17.58 -0.37
C THR A 89 -21.81 16.82 -1.51
N THR A 90 -21.60 17.46 -2.65
CA THR A 90 -21.03 16.84 -3.86
C THR A 90 -19.90 17.69 -4.48
N THR A 91 -20.24 18.88 -4.97
CA THR A 91 -19.30 19.69 -5.78
C THR A 91 -18.13 20.23 -4.95
N ALA A 92 -18.34 20.53 -3.66
CA ALA A 92 -17.30 21.00 -2.75
C ALA A 92 -16.36 19.90 -2.28
N LEU A 93 -16.75 18.60 -2.42
CA LEU A 93 -15.98 17.46 -1.99
C LEU A 93 -15.05 16.96 -3.11
N ARG A 94 -14.11 17.80 -3.52
CA ARG A 94 -13.14 17.49 -4.57
C ARG A 94 -11.73 17.81 -4.10
N ALA A 95 -10.79 16.97 -4.55
CA ALA A 95 -9.36 17.18 -4.35
C ALA A 95 -8.60 16.91 -5.63
N LYS A 96 -7.44 17.53 -5.76
CA LYS A 96 -6.55 17.35 -6.90
C LYS A 96 -5.12 17.28 -6.41
N THR A 97 -4.38 16.26 -6.88
CA THR A 97 -2.94 16.13 -6.68
C THR A 97 -2.26 15.91 -8.02
N THR A 98 -1.04 16.41 -8.19
CA THR A 98 -0.27 16.30 -9.43
C THR A 98 1.00 15.49 -9.23
N ASP A 99 1.35 14.66 -10.21
CA ASP A 99 2.65 14.01 -10.32
C ASP A 99 3.50 14.76 -11.36
N ALA A 100 4.41 15.58 -10.86
CA ALA A 100 5.27 16.43 -11.71
C ALA A 100 6.25 15.63 -12.60
N SER A 101 6.48 14.35 -12.31
CA SER A 101 7.35 13.50 -13.13
C SER A 101 6.71 13.07 -14.45
N ILE A 102 5.39 13.22 -14.57
CA ILE A 102 4.63 12.94 -15.80
C ILE A 102 4.36 14.25 -16.53
N GLY A 103 5.24 14.60 -17.46
CA GLY A 103 5.13 15.86 -18.21
C GLY A 103 3.97 15.93 -19.21
N ARG A 104 3.44 14.78 -19.63
CA ARG A 104 2.29 14.70 -20.53
C ARG A 104 0.99 14.85 -19.76
N TYR A 105 0.05 15.66 -20.27
CA TYR A 105 -1.30 15.77 -19.69
C TYR A 105 -2.04 14.44 -19.77
N ARG A 106 -2.26 13.84 -18.61
CA ARG A 106 -2.90 12.55 -18.45
C ARG A 106 -3.64 12.52 -17.12
N PRO A 107 -4.86 13.08 -17.04
CA PRO A 107 -5.63 13.10 -15.82
C PRO A 107 -6.29 11.76 -15.51
N MET A 108 -6.46 11.46 -14.24
CA MET A 108 -7.25 10.36 -13.70
C MET A 108 -8.32 10.93 -12.77
N ALA A 109 -9.56 10.49 -12.94
CA ALA A 109 -10.66 10.80 -12.03
C ALA A 109 -11.01 9.57 -11.20
N VAL A 110 -11.10 9.75 -9.87
CA VAL A 110 -11.48 8.72 -8.91
C VAL A 110 -12.69 9.22 -8.13
N GLN A 111 -13.69 8.37 -8.00
CA GLN A 111 -14.81 8.64 -7.11
C GLN A 111 -14.61 7.88 -5.81
N GLN A 112 -14.60 8.60 -4.70
CA GLN A 112 -14.50 7.99 -3.38
C GLN A 112 -15.88 7.48 -2.94
N THR A 113 -15.93 6.24 -2.50
CA THR A 113 -17.14 5.60 -1.97
C THR A 113 -17.36 5.99 -0.50
N GLY A 114 -18.61 6.00 -0.07
CA GLY A 114 -18.99 6.30 1.32
C GLY A 114 -19.10 7.79 1.63
N GLN A 115 -19.14 8.09 2.93
CA GLN A 115 -19.26 9.47 3.43
C GLN A 115 -17.89 10.15 3.31
N SER A 116 -17.78 11.15 2.46
CA SER A 116 -16.54 11.84 2.16
C SER A 116 -16.44 13.20 2.84
N THR A 117 -15.21 13.63 3.10
CA THR A 117 -14.84 14.97 3.54
C THR A 117 -13.81 15.56 2.58
N GLY A 118 -13.62 16.87 2.57
CA GLY A 118 -12.54 17.47 1.78
C GLY A 118 -11.17 16.90 2.15
N ALA A 119 -10.94 16.64 3.44
CA ALA A 119 -9.69 16.05 3.92
C ALA A 119 -9.50 14.60 3.44
N SER A 120 -10.57 13.79 3.42
CA SER A 120 -10.47 12.42 2.92
C SER A 120 -10.22 12.37 1.42
N CYS A 121 -10.82 13.27 0.65
CA CYS A 121 -10.54 13.39 -0.78
C CYS A 121 -9.08 13.78 -1.07
N ILE A 122 -8.49 14.68 -0.27
CA ILE A 122 -7.08 15.06 -0.38
C ILE A 122 -6.19 13.84 -0.08
N ALA A 123 -6.42 13.19 1.07
CA ALA A 123 -5.66 12.00 1.46
C ALA A 123 -5.73 10.89 0.41
N ARG A 124 -6.91 10.70 -0.20
CA ARG A 124 -7.09 9.72 -1.28
C ARG A 124 -6.33 10.11 -2.54
N ALA A 125 -6.35 11.36 -2.97
CA ALA A 125 -5.64 11.82 -4.15
C ALA A 125 -4.11 11.67 -3.99
N GLU A 126 -3.58 12.01 -2.81
CA GLU A 126 -2.17 11.82 -2.47
C GLU A 126 -1.78 10.35 -2.40
N PHE A 127 -2.64 9.50 -1.84
CA PHE A 127 -2.43 8.06 -1.79
C PHE A 127 -2.33 7.47 -3.18
N GLU A 128 -3.27 7.78 -4.08
CA GLU A 128 -3.25 7.30 -5.47
C GLU A 128 -1.96 7.69 -6.19
N ALA A 129 -1.54 8.94 -6.06
CA ALA A 129 -0.32 9.43 -6.69
C ALA A 129 0.93 8.68 -6.17
N ARG A 130 1.06 8.54 -4.84
CA ARG A 130 2.21 7.88 -4.20
C ARG A 130 2.25 6.39 -4.51
N GLN A 131 1.13 5.68 -4.39
CA GLN A 131 1.06 4.25 -4.62
C GLN A 131 1.41 3.88 -6.06
N ARG A 132 0.87 4.61 -7.04
CA ARG A 132 1.16 4.37 -8.45
C ARG A 132 2.59 4.71 -8.83
N ALA A 133 3.16 5.76 -8.24
CA ALA A 133 4.58 6.07 -8.39
C ALA A 133 5.46 4.96 -7.78
N ALA A 134 5.10 4.48 -6.59
CA ALA A 134 5.84 3.43 -5.90
C ALA A 134 5.82 2.08 -6.66
N ARG A 135 4.68 1.69 -7.21
CA ARG A 135 4.56 0.46 -8.02
C ARG A 135 5.44 0.45 -9.28
N THR A 136 5.84 1.61 -9.78
CA THR A 136 6.76 1.70 -10.92
C THR A 136 8.18 1.25 -10.58
N ASP A 137 8.54 1.23 -9.30
CA ASP A 137 9.87 0.91 -8.80
C ASP A 137 9.94 -0.48 -8.14
N GLU A 138 9.10 -1.42 -8.54
CA GLU A 138 9.20 -2.81 -8.10
C GLU A 138 10.27 -3.56 -8.89
N ALA A 139 10.95 -4.49 -8.21
CA ALA A 139 11.95 -5.36 -8.80
C ALA A 139 11.96 -6.74 -8.12
N THR A 140 12.33 -7.77 -8.87
CA THR A 140 12.52 -9.13 -8.36
C THR A 140 14.01 -9.47 -8.43
N TYR A 141 14.59 -9.75 -7.28
CA TYR A 141 16.01 -10.13 -7.13
C TYR A 141 16.14 -11.60 -6.84
N THR A 142 16.99 -12.29 -7.58
CA THR A 142 17.42 -13.65 -7.27
C THR A 142 18.76 -13.63 -6.55
N VAL A 143 18.82 -14.28 -5.39
CA VAL A 143 20.03 -14.39 -4.57
C VAL A 143 20.38 -15.85 -4.26
N TRP A 144 21.65 -16.09 -3.94
CA TRP A 144 22.13 -17.40 -3.50
C TRP A 144 21.65 -17.72 -2.09
N GLY A 145 21.19 -18.97 -1.92
CA GLY A 145 20.82 -19.51 -0.61
C GLY A 145 19.51 -18.94 -0.06
N TRP A 146 19.00 -19.59 0.96
CA TRP A 146 17.74 -19.22 1.63
C TRP A 146 17.95 -18.30 2.84
N ARG A 147 19.21 -18.16 3.25
CA ARG A 147 19.54 -17.47 4.50
C ARG A 147 20.29 -16.18 4.24
N GLN A 148 20.02 -15.24 5.10
CA GLN A 148 20.77 -13.99 5.23
C GLN A 148 22.17 -14.25 5.84
N GLY A 149 23.04 -13.27 5.87
CA GLY A 149 24.39 -13.38 6.40
C GLY A 149 24.47 -13.72 7.90
N ASP A 150 23.40 -13.46 8.66
CA ASP A 150 23.26 -13.83 10.06
C ASP A 150 22.68 -15.23 10.28
N GLY A 151 22.40 -15.98 9.21
CA GLY A 151 21.79 -17.30 9.25
C GLY A 151 20.28 -17.34 9.33
N SER A 152 19.59 -16.20 9.46
CA SER A 152 18.12 -16.12 9.42
C SER A 152 17.60 -16.35 7.99
N LEU A 153 16.38 -16.82 7.85
CA LEU A 153 15.69 -16.89 6.56
C LEU A 153 15.27 -15.48 6.11
N TRP A 154 15.23 -15.28 4.81
CA TRP A 154 14.55 -14.13 4.24
C TRP A 154 13.05 -14.19 4.60
N GLN A 155 12.48 -13.05 4.94
CA GLN A 155 11.07 -12.98 5.34
C GLN A 155 10.35 -11.84 4.62
N PRO A 156 9.07 -12.03 4.25
CA PRO A 156 8.25 -10.95 3.74
C PRO A 156 8.06 -9.88 4.83
N ASN A 157 7.69 -8.69 4.40
CA ASN A 157 7.48 -7.52 5.25
C ASN A 157 8.72 -7.05 6.03
N GLN A 158 9.93 -7.40 5.56
CA GLN A 158 11.19 -6.81 6.02
C GLN A 158 11.66 -5.72 5.07
N ARG A 159 12.33 -4.71 5.59
CA ARG A 159 13.01 -3.68 4.80
C ARG A 159 14.41 -4.15 4.43
N VAL A 160 14.78 -3.94 3.20
CA VAL A 160 16.12 -4.30 2.68
C VAL A 160 16.75 -3.13 1.97
N ILE A 161 18.05 -2.93 2.18
CA ILE A 161 18.81 -1.94 1.42
C ILE A 161 19.25 -2.58 0.10
N VAL A 162 18.98 -1.89 -1.00
CA VAL A 162 19.32 -2.33 -2.36
C VAL A 162 20.34 -1.38 -2.96
N PHE A 163 21.47 -1.93 -3.40
CA PHE A 163 22.46 -1.23 -4.20
C PHE A 163 22.57 -1.90 -5.56
N ASP A 164 21.87 -1.33 -6.52
CA ASP A 164 21.87 -1.74 -7.92
C ASP A 164 21.76 -0.48 -8.82
N PRO A 165 22.91 0.08 -9.19
CA PRO A 165 22.93 1.28 -10.04
C PRO A 165 22.33 1.06 -11.42
N ILE A 166 22.34 -0.19 -11.95
CA ILE A 166 21.80 -0.52 -13.29
C ILE A 166 20.27 -0.36 -13.26
N CYS A 167 19.62 -0.88 -12.20
CA CYS A 167 18.19 -0.73 -11.99
C CYS A 167 17.80 0.62 -11.36
N GLY A 168 18.81 1.48 -11.04
CA GLY A 168 18.61 2.81 -10.49
C GLY A 168 18.38 2.84 -8.97
N PHE A 169 18.75 1.80 -8.26
CA PHE A 169 18.68 1.73 -6.80
C PHE A 169 20.05 1.99 -6.17
N ASN A 170 20.25 3.20 -5.67
CA ASN A 170 21.49 3.60 -5.00
C ASN A 170 21.27 3.66 -3.48
N ASN A 171 21.60 2.58 -2.77
CA ASN A 171 21.38 2.43 -1.32
C ASN A 171 19.93 2.75 -0.90
N ARG A 172 18.98 2.35 -1.73
CA ARG A 172 17.55 2.59 -1.48
C ARG A 172 16.98 1.54 -0.55
N GLU A 173 16.25 1.97 0.46
CA GLU A 173 15.51 1.08 1.34
C GLU A 173 14.18 0.70 0.68
N LEU A 174 13.99 -0.60 0.44
CA LEU A 174 12.79 -1.19 -0.14
C LEU A 174 12.17 -2.19 0.83
N LEU A 175 10.90 -2.52 0.64
CA LEU A 175 10.19 -3.55 1.38
C LEU A 175 10.20 -4.85 0.58
N ILE A 176 10.48 -5.97 1.22
CA ILE A 176 10.30 -7.30 0.66
C ILE A 176 8.81 -7.64 0.75
N SER A 177 8.14 -7.75 -0.40
CA SER A 177 6.72 -8.08 -0.45
C SER A 177 6.49 -9.58 -0.55
N GLU A 178 7.39 -10.27 -1.23
CA GLU A 178 7.28 -11.70 -1.48
C GLU A 178 8.65 -12.36 -1.42
N VAL A 179 8.68 -13.58 -0.91
CA VAL A 179 9.89 -14.42 -0.83
C VAL A 179 9.54 -15.81 -1.36
N SER A 180 10.24 -16.24 -2.39
CA SER A 180 10.11 -17.58 -2.97
C SER A 180 11.42 -18.34 -2.81
N PHE A 181 11.35 -19.53 -2.20
CA PHE A 181 12.51 -20.40 -1.99
C PHE A 181 12.48 -21.53 -3.00
N THR A 182 13.55 -21.64 -3.78
CA THR A 182 13.69 -22.68 -4.80
C THR A 182 14.93 -23.55 -4.51
N LYS A 183 14.79 -24.85 -4.75
CA LYS A 183 15.91 -25.80 -4.74
C LYS A 183 15.82 -26.67 -5.97
N ASP A 184 16.81 -26.56 -6.82
CA ASP A 184 16.91 -27.30 -8.08
C ASP A 184 18.34 -27.81 -8.31
N ASN A 185 18.64 -28.25 -9.53
CA ASN A 185 19.97 -28.69 -9.92
C ASN A 185 21.04 -27.59 -9.92
N ASN A 186 20.62 -26.30 -9.94
CA ASN A 186 21.49 -25.14 -9.85
C ASN A 186 21.78 -24.74 -8.38
N GLY A 187 21.18 -25.44 -7.43
CA GLY A 187 21.36 -25.18 -6.01
C GLY A 187 20.13 -24.63 -5.30
N THR A 188 20.38 -23.87 -4.25
CA THR A 188 19.35 -23.20 -3.45
C THR A 188 19.32 -21.73 -3.80
N LEU A 189 18.18 -21.24 -4.26
CA LEU A 189 17.95 -19.87 -4.67
C LEU A 189 16.80 -19.25 -3.89
N THR A 190 16.84 -17.95 -3.73
CA THR A 190 15.72 -17.16 -3.19
C THR A 190 15.38 -16.03 -4.15
N GLU A 191 14.13 -15.94 -4.54
CA GLU A 191 13.57 -14.81 -5.25
C GLU A 191 12.90 -13.88 -4.26
N LEU A 192 13.28 -12.62 -4.33
CA LEU A 192 12.80 -11.54 -3.45
C LEU A 192 12.15 -10.48 -4.30
N ARG A 193 10.83 -10.34 -4.19
CA ARG A 193 10.13 -9.20 -4.78
C ARG A 193 10.21 -8.03 -3.82
N VAL A 194 10.75 -6.92 -4.29
CA VAL A 194 10.98 -5.72 -3.47
C VAL A 194 10.40 -4.49 -4.15
N GLY A 195 9.97 -3.53 -3.35
CA GLY A 195 9.47 -2.25 -3.84
C GLY A 195 9.36 -1.22 -2.72
N PRO A 196 9.10 0.04 -3.06
CA PRO A 196 8.85 1.06 -2.05
C PRO A 196 7.67 0.67 -1.15
N PRO A 197 7.74 0.95 0.16
CA PRO A 197 6.65 0.62 1.09
C PRO A 197 5.28 1.15 0.68
N ASP A 198 5.24 2.32 0.05
CA ASP A 198 3.99 2.95 -0.41
C ASP A 198 3.26 2.14 -1.51
N ALA A 199 3.96 1.24 -2.21
CA ALA A 199 3.35 0.37 -3.22
C ALA A 199 2.36 -0.64 -2.61
N TYR A 200 2.57 -0.99 -1.34
CA TYR A 200 1.86 -2.08 -0.64
C TYR A 200 0.86 -1.58 0.40
N LEU A 201 0.76 -0.27 0.61
CA LEU A 201 -0.25 0.28 1.50
C LEU A 201 -1.66 -0.01 0.97
N PRO A 202 -2.56 -0.50 1.83
CA PRO A 202 -3.96 -0.64 1.45
C PRO A 202 -4.61 0.73 1.29
N GLU A 203 -5.66 0.77 0.49
CA GLU A 203 -6.46 1.96 0.25
C GLU A 203 -6.99 2.53 1.57
N PRO A 204 -6.85 3.85 1.82
CA PRO A 204 -7.37 4.46 3.03
C PRO A 204 -8.90 4.51 2.98
N GLU A 205 -9.54 3.76 3.85
CA GLU A 205 -10.99 3.84 4.09
C GLU A 205 -11.30 4.72 5.30
N GLU A 206 -12.37 5.52 5.22
CA GLU A 206 -12.82 6.29 6.38
C GLU A 206 -13.38 5.36 7.46
N SER A 207 -12.73 5.35 8.63
CA SER A 207 -13.30 4.66 9.77
C SER A 207 -14.54 5.41 10.30
N SER A 208 -15.63 4.69 10.51
CA SER A 208 -16.88 5.19 11.09
C SER A 208 -16.72 5.76 12.53
N ARG A 209 -15.52 5.70 13.09
CA ARG A 209 -15.21 6.11 14.50
C ARG A 209 -15.39 7.60 14.79
N LYS A 210 -15.30 8.49 13.80
CA LYS A 210 -15.46 9.94 14.04
C LYS A 210 -16.91 10.33 14.36
N ARG A 211 -17.89 9.49 14.07
CA ARG A 211 -19.31 9.73 14.34
C ARG A 211 -19.70 9.57 15.83
N ALA A 212 -19.05 8.67 16.55
CA ALA A 212 -19.37 8.39 17.95
C ALA A 212 -18.90 9.48 18.91
N LYS A 213 -17.84 10.22 18.60
CA LYS A 213 -17.31 11.27 19.48
C LYS A 213 -18.11 12.59 19.42
N LYS A 214 -18.75 12.89 18.30
CA LYS A 214 -19.62 14.09 18.17
C LYS A 214 -20.99 13.94 18.85
N ARG A 215 -21.48 12.71 19.04
CA ARG A 215 -22.77 12.45 19.68
C ARG A 215 -22.74 12.53 21.22
N LYS A 216 -21.58 12.37 21.86
CA LYS A 216 -21.43 12.42 23.32
C LYS A 216 -21.26 13.82 23.92
N VAL A 217 -21.16 14.87 23.08
CA VAL A 217 -20.95 16.25 23.57
C VAL A 217 -22.26 17.07 23.55
N LYS A 218 -23.37 16.49 23.12
CA LYS A 218 -24.67 17.21 23.02
C LYS A 218 -25.78 16.65 23.89
N GLU A 219 -25.48 15.86 24.90
CA GLU A 219 -26.42 15.50 25.95
C GLU A 219 -25.88 16.04 27.27
N ASP A 220 -26.17 17.31 27.53
CA ASP A 220 -26.17 17.85 28.88
C ASP A 220 -27.45 18.62 29.13
N PRO A 221 -28.01 18.51 30.31
CA PRO A 221 -29.43 18.47 30.58
C PRO A 221 -29.96 19.78 31.09
N PHE A 222 -31.21 19.93 30.90
CA PHE A 222 -32.05 20.59 31.91
C PHE A 222 -33.09 19.61 32.37
#